data_7e8cf9bce99f3e2381076f3ab5415879
#
_entry.id   7e8cf9bce99f3e2381076f3ab5415879
#
_cell.length_a   1.000
_cell.length_b   1.000
_cell.length_c   1.000
_cell.angle_alpha   90.00
_cell.angle_beta   90.00
_cell.angle_gamma   90.00
#
_symmetry.space_group_name_H-M   'P 1'
#
loop_
_entity.id
_entity.type
_entity.pdbx_description
1 polymer ?
#
loop_
_entity_poly.entity_id
_entity_poly.type
_entity_poly.pdbx_seq_one_letter_code
_entity_poly.pdbx_strand_id
1 'polypeptide(L)'
;MNKHFGSFGSLVFVLLLGIARPAFADEALTEHNKNIVRDFYTTVLIGRNVDAAPRFLSPDYVQGNPGNHVPTGLKGFMDAFRERFAQKLPSDYKRELLNVVGDNDMVVVYVRQTWTGKDGQHHQALGFDMFRVQDGMIAEHWDAD
;
A
#
# COMPACT_ATOMS: atom_id res chain seq x y z
N MET A 1 9.21 -64.23 46.96
CA MET A 1 10.35 -63.36 46.66
C MET A 1 10.00 -62.64 45.35
N ASN A 2 9.19 -61.57 45.42
CA ASN A 2 8.67 -60.80 44.22
C ASN A 2 9.31 -59.44 44.22
N LYS A 3 10.09 -59.15 43.17
CA LYS A 3 10.70 -57.83 42.91
C LYS A 3 9.78 -57.06 41.96
N HIS A 4 9.18 -55.96 42.44
CA HIS A 4 8.50 -55.00 41.62
C HIS A 4 9.52 -54.02 41.01
N PHE A 5 9.61 -53.98 39.67
CA PHE A 5 10.33 -52.97 38.94
C PHE A 5 9.37 -51.82 38.67
N GLY A 6 9.63 -50.69 39.31
CA GLY A 6 8.92 -49.44 39.02
C GLY A 6 9.47 -48.77 37.75
N SER A 7 8.61 -48.56 36.77
CA SER A 7 8.92 -47.80 35.56
C SER A 7 8.85 -46.31 35.85
N PHE A 8 9.99 -45.61 35.78
CA PHE A 8 10.04 -44.15 35.78
C PHE A 8 9.73 -43.61 34.36
N GLY A 9 8.53 -43.12 34.18
CA GLY A 9 8.18 -42.41 32.98
C GLY A 9 8.80 -41.00 32.98
N SER A 10 9.76 -40.76 32.12
CA SER A 10 10.35 -39.42 31.90
C SER A 10 9.32 -38.54 31.14
N LEU A 11 8.77 -37.54 31.82
CA LEU A 11 7.92 -36.55 31.25
C LEU A 11 8.79 -35.51 30.53
N VAL A 12 8.89 -35.56 29.21
CA VAL A 12 9.58 -34.54 28.41
C VAL A 12 8.66 -33.33 28.29
N PHE A 13 8.99 -32.27 29.00
CA PHE A 13 8.34 -30.97 28.86
C PHE A 13 8.92 -30.28 27.63
N VAL A 14 8.19 -30.28 26.49
CA VAL A 14 8.54 -29.49 25.33
C VAL A 14 8.13 -28.04 25.61
N LEU A 15 9.12 -27.22 25.95
CA LEU A 15 8.93 -25.77 26.08
C LEU A 15 8.80 -25.17 24.66
N LEU A 16 7.59 -24.90 24.23
CA LEU A 16 7.32 -24.09 23.03
C LEU A 16 7.71 -22.63 23.36
N LEU A 17 8.95 -22.26 23.05
CA LEU A 17 9.31 -20.84 22.97
C LEU A 17 8.56 -20.20 21.80
N GLY A 18 7.43 -19.60 22.11
CA GLY A 18 6.78 -18.68 21.19
C GLY A 18 7.74 -17.50 20.95
N ILE A 19 8.29 -17.39 19.74
CA ILE A 19 9.07 -16.22 19.30
C ILE A 19 8.08 -15.08 19.18
N ALA A 20 7.87 -14.30 20.24
CA ALA A 20 7.17 -13.04 20.19
C ALA A 20 7.99 -12.12 19.26
N ARG A 21 7.42 -11.73 18.11
CA ARG A 21 8.00 -10.67 17.27
C ARG A 21 8.10 -9.41 18.11
N PRO A 22 9.26 -8.75 18.18
CA PRO A 22 9.36 -7.52 18.94
C PRO A 22 8.48 -6.44 18.26
N ALA A 23 7.65 -5.75 19.05
CA ALA A 23 6.76 -4.69 18.58
C ALA A 23 7.48 -3.59 17.76
N PHE A 24 8.75 -3.34 18.06
CA PHE A 24 9.59 -2.40 17.29
C PHE A 24 9.88 -2.83 15.85
N ALA A 25 9.89 -4.14 15.55
CA ALA A 25 10.09 -4.62 14.18
C ALA A 25 8.85 -4.36 13.33
N ASP A 26 7.66 -4.47 13.90
CA ASP A 26 6.39 -4.20 13.21
C ASP A 26 6.20 -2.69 12.97
N GLU A 27 6.62 -1.84 13.92
CA GLU A 27 6.60 -0.38 13.74
C GLU A 27 7.57 0.08 12.64
N ALA A 28 8.81 -0.45 12.63
CA ALA A 28 9.79 -0.13 11.60
C ALA A 28 9.34 -0.57 10.21
N LEU A 29 8.69 -1.72 10.08
CA LEU A 29 8.10 -2.20 8.83
C LEU A 29 6.96 -1.28 8.37
N THR A 30 6.07 -0.91 9.28
CA THR A 30 4.97 0.01 9.01
C THR A 30 5.48 1.35 8.48
N GLU A 31 6.46 1.98 9.12
CA GLU A 31 7.03 3.24 8.67
C GLU A 31 7.77 3.11 7.33
N HIS A 32 8.47 2.00 7.10
CA HIS A 32 9.09 1.71 5.81
C HIS A 32 8.03 1.65 4.69
N ASN A 33 6.95 0.91 4.90
CA ASN A 33 5.88 0.75 3.92
C ASN A 33 5.13 2.06 3.66
N LYS A 34 4.90 2.88 4.70
CA LYS A 34 4.34 4.24 4.56
C LYS A 34 5.24 5.13 3.69
N ASN A 35 6.56 5.01 3.81
CA ASN A 35 7.49 5.78 2.99
C ASN A 35 7.44 5.34 1.52
N ILE A 36 7.40 4.04 1.23
CA ILE A 36 7.24 3.53 -0.15
C ILE A 36 5.98 4.12 -0.80
N VAL A 37 4.85 4.06 -0.10
CA VAL A 37 3.57 4.58 -0.63
C VAL A 37 3.59 6.11 -0.77
N ARG A 38 4.19 6.84 0.18
CA ARG A 38 4.36 8.29 0.09
C ARG A 38 5.20 8.70 -1.11
N ASP A 39 6.31 8.02 -1.34
CA ASP A 39 7.23 8.30 -2.45
C ASP A 39 6.60 7.93 -3.79
N PHE A 40 5.88 6.82 -3.87
CA PHE A 40 5.07 6.47 -5.03
C PHE A 40 4.04 7.57 -5.33
N TYR A 41 3.28 7.96 -4.32
CA TYR A 41 2.22 8.94 -4.47
C TYR A 41 2.74 10.30 -4.94
N THR A 42 3.81 10.78 -4.32
CA THR A 42 4.46 12.06 -4.67
C THR A 42 5.11 12.02 -6.04
N THR A 43 5.81 10.94 -6.37
CA THR A 43 6.59 10.86 -7.62
C THR A 43 5.70 10.53 -8.80
N VAL A 44 4.88 9.48 -8.66
CA VAL A 44 4.12 8.93 -9.79
C VAL A 44 2.80 9.65 -9.97
N LEU A 45 2.00 9.80 -8.90
CA LEU A 45 0.64 10.32 -9.03
C LEU A 45 0.58 11.86 -9.02
N ILE A 46 1.23 12.51 -8.06
CA ILE A 46 1.28 13.98 -7.97
C ILE A 46 2.25 14.53 -9.01
N GLY A 47 3.45 13.98 -9.09
CA GLY A 47 4.49 14.37 -10.04
C GLY A 47 4.20 13.95 -11.49
N ARG A 48 3.17 13.13 -11.72
CA ARG A 48 2.75 12.60 -13.03
C ARG A 48 3.89 11.90 -13.79
N ASN A 49 4.79 11.28 -13.05
CA ASN A 49 5.95 10.55 -13.62
C ASN A 49 5.66 9.04 -13.63
N VAL A 50 4.90 8.59 -14.63
CA VAL A 50 4.51 7.18 -14.75
C VAL A 50 5.71 6.27 -15.00
N ASP A 51 6.79 6.76 -15.61
CA ASP A 51 7.98 5.96 -15.91
C ASP A 51 8.78 5.60 -14.64
N ALA A 52 8.51 6.27 -13.52
CA ALA A 52 9.03 5.89 -12.22
C ALA A 52 8.25 4.75 -11.54
N ALA A 53 7.07 4.36 -12.03
CA ALA A 53 6.21 3.35 -11.42
C ALA A 53 6.91 2.00 -11.16
N PRO A 54 7.81 1.47 -12.04
CA PRO A 54 8.51 0.21 -11.78
C PRO A 54 9.40 0.19 -10.54
N ARG A 55 9.68 1.34 -9.95
CA ARG A 55 10.46 1.45 -8.69
C ARG A 55 9.60 1.15 -7.46
N PHE A 56 8.29 1.18 -7.60
CA PHE A 56 7.34 1.12 -6.49
C PHE A 56 6.33 0.01 -6.62
N LEU A 57 5.86 -0.31 -7.84
CA LEU A 57 4.81 -1.29 -8.08
C LEU A 57 5.39 -2.65 -8.43
N SER A 58 4.81 -3.70 -7.85
CA SER A 58 5.10 -5.08 -8.23
C SER A 58 4.80 -5.31 -9.73
N PRO A 59 5.58 -6.15 -10.43
CA PRO A 59 5.24 -6.60 -11.78
C PRO A 59 3.81 -7.17 -11.87
N ASP A 60 3.38 -7.88 -10.82
CA ASP A 60 2.07 -8.54 -10.71
C ASP A 60 1.07 -7.69 -9.92
N TYR A 61 1.24 -6.37 -9.90
CA TYR A 61 0.35 -5.43 -9.22
C TYR A 61 -1.12 -5.69 -9.52
N VAL A 62 -1.94 -5.72 -8.47
CA VAL A 62 -3.39 -5.96 -8.55
C VAL A 62 -4.16 -4.65 -8.32
N GLN A 63 -5.03 -4.31 -9.27
CA GLN A 63 -6.03 -3.27 -9.08
C GLN A 63 -7.29 -3.88 -8.49
N GLY A 64 -7.60 -3.52 -7.24
CA GLY A 64 -8.72 -4.09 -6.48
C GLY A 64 -10.09 -3.52 -6.84
N ASN A 65 -10.15 -2.41 -7.57
CA ASN A 65 -11.40 -1.75 -7.97
C ASN A 65 -11.67 -1.97 -9.46
N PRO A 66 -12.50 -2.95 -9.85
CA PRO A 66 -12.76 -3.23 -11.27
C PRO A 66 -13.48 -2.08 -12.00
N GLY A 67 -14.11 -1.14 -11.27
CA GLY A 67 -14.83 -0.01 -11.84
C GLY A 67 -13.96 1.13 -12.34
N ASN A 68 -12.70 1.27 -11.90
CA ASN A 68 -11.89 2.44 -12.25
C ASN A 68 -11.07 2.30 -13.55
N HIS A 69 -11.27 1.22 -14.30
CA HIS A 69 -10.70 0.95 -15.62
C HIS A 69 -9.16 0.96 -15.69
N VAL A 70 -8.48 0.73 -14.56
CA VAL A 70 -7.04 0.49 -14.53
C VAL A 70 -6.79 -1.02 -14.58
N PRO A 71 -6.16 -1.55 -15.64
CA PRO A 71 -5.87 -2.98 -15.72
C PRO A 71 -4.89 -3.42 -14.64
N THR A 72 -5.03 -4.67 -14.20
CA THR A 72 -4.06 -5.34 -13.33
C THR A 72 -2.70 -5.50 -14.02
N GLY A 73 -1.63 -5.50 -13.21
CA GLY A 73 -0.24 -5.59 -13.63
C GLY A 73 0.41 -4.24 -13.87
N LEU A 74 1.71 -4.18 -13.63
CA LEU A 74 2.51 -2.96 -13.80
C LEU A 74 2.33 -2.33 -15.18
N LYS A 75 2.36 -3.15 -16.24
CA LYS A 75 2.17 -2.64 -17.61
C LYS A 75 0.79 -2.00 -17.79
N GLY A 76 -0.26 -2.66 -17.29
CA GLY A 76 -1.63 -2.15 -17.37
C GLY A 76 -1.79 -0.82 -16.64
N PHE A 77 -1.22 -0.71 -15.44
CA PHE A 77 -1.14 0.54 -14.70
C PHE A 77 -0.46 1.64 -15.51
N MET A 78 0.75 1.37 -16.01
CA MET A 78 1.56 2.38 -16.74
C MET A 78 0.84 2.88 -18.00
N ASP A 79 0.23 2.00 -18.78
CA ASP A 79 -0.48 2.37 -20.00
C ASP A 79 -1.71 3.25 -19.68
N ALA A 80 -2.51 2.85 -18.70
CA ALA A 80 -3.67 3.63 -18.26
C ALA A 80 -3.29 5.01 -17.71
N PHE A 81 -2.20 5.09 -16.94
CA PHE A 81 -1.76 6.36 -16.36
C PHE A 81 -1.03 7.26 -17.37
N ARG A 82 -0.36 6.72 -18.40
CA ARG A 82 0.14 7.52 -19.53
C ARG A 82 -1.00 8.22 -20.26
N GLU A 83 -2.08 7.49 -20.56
CA GLU A 83 -3.27 8.07 -21.17
C GLU A 83 -3.91 9.13 -20.27
N ARG A 84 -4.10 8.81 -18.98
CA ARG A 84 -4.68 9.74 -17.98
C ARG A 84 -3.82 11.00 -17.82
N PHE A 85 -2.51 10.87 -17.81
CA PHE A 85 -1.58 12.00 -17.65
C PHE A 85 -1.39 12.81 -18.93
N ALA A 86 -1.70 12.27 -20.10
CA ALA A 86 -1.75 13.05 -21.35
C ALA A 86 -2.92 14.06 -21.37
N GLN A 87 -3.95 13.85 -20.54
CA GLN A 87 -5.08 14.76 -20.47
C GLN A 87 -4.66 16.09 -19.81
N LYS A 88 -5.15 17.21 -20.39
CA LYS A 88 -4.91 18.54 -19.85
C LYS A 88 -5.78 18.76 -18.62
N LEU A 89 -5.16 19.10 -17.52
CA LEU A 89 -5.81 19.52 -16.29
C LEU A 89 -6.08 21.05 -16.31
N PRO A 90 -7.03 21.54 -15.48
CA PRO A 90 -7.12 22.96 -15.16
C PRO A 90 -5.76 23.51 -14.71
N SER A 91 -5.49 24.79 -15.04
CA SER A 91 -4.18 25.40 -14.75
C SER A 91 -3.86 25.54 -13.28
N ASP A 92 -4.88 25.56 -12.44
CA ASP A 92 -4.82 25.65 -10.99
C ASP A 92 -5.08 24.29 -10.29
N TYR A 93 -5.15 23.20 -11.06
CA TYR A 93 -5.33 21.88 -10.48
C TYR A 93 -4.19 21.54 -9.53
N LYS A 94 -4.56 21.12 -8.33
CA LYS A 94 -3.62 20.71 -7.29
C LYS A 94 -4.08 19.38 -6.69
N ARG A 95 -3.14 18.46 -6.49
CA ARG A 95 -3.34 17.24 -5.72
C ARG A 95 -2.37 17.24 -4.55
N GLU A 96 -2.88 17.03 -3.35
CA GLU A 96 -2.10 17.08 -2.11
C GLU A 96 -2.30 15.79 -1.33
N LEU A 97 -1.19 15.23 -0.86
CA LEU A 97 -1.17 14.14 0.09
C LEU A 97 -1.30 14.75 1.50
N LEU A 98 -2.46 14.57 2.14
CA LEU A 98 -2.77 15.17 3.44
C LEU A 98 -2.28 14.32 4.60
N ASN A 99 -2.42 13.00 4.50
CA ASN A 99 -1.99 12.07 5.55
C ASN A 99 -1.67 10.69 4.97
N VAL A 100 -0.80 9.96 5.68
CA VAL A 100 -0.45 8.56 5.41
C VAL A 100 -0.49 7.82 6.74
N VAL A 101 -1.37 6.84 6.83
CA VAL A 101 -1.47 5.93 7.98
C VAL A 101 -1.20 4.50 7.52
N GLY A 102 -0.69 3.66 8.40
CA GLY A 102 -0.38 2.27 8.05
C GLY A 102 -0.43 1.36 9.26
N ASP A 103 -0.60 0.09 8.97
CA ASP A 103 -0.48 -1.03 9.90
C ASP A 103 0.13 -2.21 9.16
N ASN A 104 1.35 -2.58 9.54
CA ASN A 104 2.14 -3.65 8.91
C ASN A 104 2.30 -3.45 7.38
N ASP A 105 1.65 -4.29 6.58
CA ASP A 105 1.67 -4.27 5.12
C ASP A 105 0.60 -3.38 4.47
N MET A 106 -0.34 -2.86 5.26
CA MET A 106 -1.44 -2.02 4.78
C MET A 106 -1.16 -0.54 5.00
N VAL A 107 -1.34 0.26 3.97
CA VAL A 107 -1.13 1.71 4.02
C VAL A 107 -2.32 2.42 3.38
N VAL A 108 -2.87 3.41 4.08
CA VAL A 108 -3.94 4.27 3.57
C VAL A 108 -3.41 5.69 3.43
N VAL A 109 -3.71 6.32 2.30
CA VAL A 109 -3.44 7.73 2.07
C VAL A 109 -4.76 8.52 2.04
N TYR A 110 -4.72 9.73 2.59
CA TYR A 110 -5.79 10.70 2.51
C TYR A 110 -5.35 11.85 1.64
N VAL A 111 -6.12 12.13 0.60
CA VAL A 111 -5.75 13.11 -0.44
C VAL A 111 -6.82 14.15 -0.66
N ARG A 112 -6.38 15.32 -1.11
CA ARG A 112 -7.24 16.40 -1.58
C ARG A 112 -6.87 16.78 -3.00
N GLN A 113 -7.89 17.00 -3.82
CA GLN A 113 -7.76 17.58 -5.14
C GLN A 113 -8.56 18.88 -5.17
N THR A 114 -8.00 19.93 -5.77
CA THR A 114 -8.68 21.21 -5.94
C THR A 114 -8.48 21.72 -7.37
N TRP A 115 -9.48 22.40 -7.93
CA TRP A 115 -9.41 23.01 -9.25
C TRP A 115 -10.53 24.01 -9.45
N THR A 116 -10.39 24.88 -10.44
CA THR A 116 -11.49 25.71 -10.93
C THR A 116 -12.16 25.01 -12.12
N GLY A 117 -13.46 24.81 -12.02
CA GLY A 117 -14.27 24.21 -13.08
C GLY A 117 -14.50 25.16 -14.27
N LYS A 118 -15.05 24.64 -15.36
CA LYS A 118 -15.43 25.44 -16.53
C LYS A 118 -16.53 26.46 -16.23
N ASP A 119 -17.26 26.25 -15.16
CA ASP A 119 -18.28 27.17 -14.60
C ASP A 119 -17.69 28.33 -13.80
N GLY A 120 -16.35 28.37 -13.64
CA GLY A 120 -15.63 29.36 -12.84
C GLY A 120 -15.70 29.13 -11.33
N GLN A 121 -16.30 28.01 -10.88
CA GLN A 121 -16.40 27.68 -9.47
C GLN A 121 -15.17 26.89 -8.99
N HIS A 122 -14.78 27.10 -7.73
CA HIS A 122 -13.76 26.30 -7.08
C HIS A 122 -14.36 24.97 -6.61
N HIS A 123 -13.73 23.88 -7.01
CA HIS A 123 -14.10 22.53 -6.64
C HIS A 123 -13.03 21.89 -5.74
N GLN A 124 -13.48 20.99 -4.88
CA GLN A 124 -12.63 20.14 -4.05
C GLN A 124 -13.17 18.72 -4.07
N ALA A 125 -12.27 17.76 -4.19
CA ALA A 125 -12.55 16.36 -3.94
C ALA A 125 -11.59 15.83 -2.87
N LEU A 126 -12.11 14.98 -2.00
CA LEU A 126 -11.35 14.23 -1.00
C LEU A 126 -11.42 12.75 -1.36
N GLY A 127 -10.34 12.03 -1.17
CA GLY A 127 -10.28 10.62 -1.49
C GLY A 127 -9.36 9.84 -0.54
N PHE A 128 -9.58 8.55 -0.52
CA PHE A 128 -8.73 7.59 0.18
C PHE A 128 -8.30 6.52 -0.79
N ASP A 129 -7.00 6.24 -0.83
CA ASP A 129 -6.45 5.08 -1.51
C ASP A 129 -5.81 4.16 -0.47
N MET A 130 -6.05 2.86 -0.59
CA MET A 130 -5.46 1.84 0.26
C MET A 130 -4.53 0.96 -0.55
N PHE A 131 -3.36 0.66 0.00
CA PHE A 131 -2.32 -0.12 -0.63
C PHE A 131 -1.89 -1.28 0.27
N ARG A 132 -1.56 -2.42 -0.35
CA ARG A 132 -0.77 -3.47 0.27
C ARG A 132 0.66 -3.39 -0.23
N VAL A 133 1.61 -3.36 0.69
CA VAL A 133 3.05 -3.43 0.38
C VAL A 133 3.57 -4.81 0.75
N GLN A 134 4.17 -5.49 -0.21
CA GLN A 134 4.77 -6.81 -0.04
C GLN A 134 6.15 -6.83 -0.67
N ASP A 135 7.13 -7.40 0.01
CA ASP A 135 8.53 -7.50 -0.45
C ASP A 135 9.13 -6.14 -0.90
N GLY A 136 8.73 -5.05 -0.21
CA GLY A 136 9.21 -3.71 -0.50
C GLY A 136 8.59 -3.04 -1.74
N MET A 137 7.51 -3.61 -2.29
CA MET A 137 6.78 -3.08 -3.43
C MET A 137 5.28 -3.03 -3.17
N ILE A 138 4.59 -2.09 -3.79
CA ILE A 138 3.12 -2.02 -3.77
C ILE A 138 2.59 -3.18 -4.63
N ALA A 139 1.92 -4.13 -3.97
CA ALA A 139 1.36 -5.31 -4.60
C ALA A 139 -0.11 -5.14 -5.02
N GLU A 140 -0.88 -4.38 -4.22
CA GLU A 140 -2.31 -4.20 -4.44
C GLU A 140 -2.75 -2.78 -4.10
N HIS A 141 -3.84 -2.33 -4.74
CA HIS A 141 -4.47 -1.03 -4.51
C HIS A 141 -6.00 -1.12 -4.53
N TRP A 142 -6.63 -0.37 -3.65
CA TRP A 142 -8.07 -0.12 -3.61
C TRP A 142 -8.31 1.37 -3.40
N ASP A 143 -9.33 1.91 -4.05
CA ASP A 143 -9.86 3.25 -3.80
C ASP A 143 -11.37 3.17 -3.48
N ALA A 144 -11.90 4.19 -2.84
CA ALA A 144 -13.34 4.34 -2.67
C ALA A 144 -13.87 5.15 -3.88
N ASP A 145 -14.78 4.53 -4.63
CA ASP A 145 -15.54 5.16 -5.71
C ASP A 145 -16.66 6.06 -5.14
#